data_87323d42c8982234ce7884630e2a6107
#
_entry.id   87323d42c8982234ce7884630e2a6107
#
_cell.length_a   1.000
_cell.length_b   1.000
_cell.length_c   1.000
_cell.angle_alpha   90.00
_cell.angle_beta   90.00
_cell.angle_gamma   90.00
#
_symmetry.space_group_name_H-M   'P 1'
#
loop_
_entity.id
_entity.type
_entity.pdbx_description
1 polymer ?
#
loop_
_entity_poly.entity_id
_entity_poly.type
_entity_poly.pdbx_seq_one_letter_code
_entity_poly.pdbx_strand_id
1 'polypeptide(L)'
;MALTDHRKNLCRLFVYGRGAHLPRRYQTVKRMRKQSVTLPCLKDVQWGKFMTAISSGAKPVLVTGSQPLSGQVTVPSDKSMSHRAFMLASLALGESRIRNALDAEDVAATRQAMMALGANITADGDDWLVSGVGVGNFREPDQPLDFGNAGTGSRLTMGLISSSPITAFFTGDASLHSRPMGRVLKPLARIGATHMARQGGRMPLALQGTHEGLPLTHDLDVASAQVKSAI
;
A
#
# COMPACT_ATOMS: atom_id res chain seq x y z
N MET A 1 -10.92 10.27 -8.89
CA MET A 1 -10.87 11.72 -8.58
C MET A 1 -11.20 11.87 -7.11
N ALA A 2 -10.21 12.11 -6.28
CA ALA A 2 -10.38 12.21 -4.82
C ALA A 2 -10.60 13.66 -4.45
N LEU A 3 -11.75 13.98 -3.83
CA LEU A 3 -12.04 15.26 -3.22
C LEU A 3 -11.69 15.15 -1.72
N THR A 4 -10.68 15.88 -1.30
CA THR A 4 -10.34 16.05 0.12
C THR A 4 -11.10 17.22 0.68
N ASP A 5 -12.04 16.95 1.58
CA ASP A 5 -12.66 17.95 2.45
C ASP A 5 -11.82 18.09 3.72
N HIS A 6 -11.21 19.26 3.92
CA HIS A 6 -10.28 19.56 5.01
C HIS A 6 -10.93 19.70 6.39
N ARG A 7 -12.22 19.52 6.54
CA ARG A 7 -12.90 19.74 7.83
C ARG A 7 -13.36 18.49 8.56
N LYS A 8 -13.31 17.31 7.95
CA LYS A 8 -13.56 16.04 8.64
C LYS A 8 -12.79 14.96 7.89
N ASN A 9 -11.81 14.34 8.54
CA ASN A 9 -10.97 13.23 8.03
C ASN A 9 -11.80 11.98 7.72
N LEU A 10 -12.76 12.06 6.80
CA LEU A 10 -13.55 10.93 6.31
C LEU A 10 -13.18 10.68 4.84
N CYS A 11 -12.26 9.77 4.62
CA CYS A 11 -11.97 9.23 3.30
C CYS A 11 -13.04 8.17 2.99
N ARG A 12 -14.02 8.48 2.13
CA ARG A 12 -14.96 7.49 1.57
C ARG A 12 -14.49 7.10 0.19
N LEU A 13 -14.05 5.85 0.04
CA LEU A 13 -13.74 5.26 -1.25
C LEU A 13 -15.03 4.69 -1.85
N PHE A 14 -15.47 5.23 -3.00
CA PHE A 14 -16.56 4.66 -3.77
C PHE A 14 -15.98 3.87 -4.95
N VAL A 15 -16.21 2.57 -4.95
CA VAL A 15 -15.95 1.71 -6.11
C VAL A 15 -17.25 1.61 -6.89
N TYR A 16 -17.28 2.15 -8.12
CA TYR A 16 -18.44 2.03 -9.02
C TYR A 16 -18.27 0.80 -9.89
N GLY A 17 -19.11 -0.22 -9.67
CA GLY A 17 -19.39 -1.26 -10.65
C GLY A 17 -20.41 -0.75 -11.70
N ARG A 18 -20.24 -1.07 -12.98
CA ARG A 18 -21.24 -0.78 -14.01
C ARG A 18 -22.55 -1.48 -13.66
N GLY A 19 -23.62 -0.71 -13.41
CA GLY A 19 -24.98 -1.24 -13.26
C GLY A 19 -25.73 -0.92 -11.96
N ALA A 20 -25.17 -0.15 -11.02
CA ALA A 20 -25.87 0.19 -9.79
C ALA A 20 -26.68 1.49 -9.93
N HIS A 21 -28.01 1.39 -9.77
CA HIS A 21 -28.94 2.52 -9.63
C HIS A 21 -28.69 3.24 -8.30
N LEU A 22 -28.39 4.53 -8.35
CA LEU A 22 -28.19 5.38 -7.16
C LEU A 22 -29.57 5.72 -6.52
N PRO A 23 -29.70 5.65 -5.18
CA PRO A 23 -30.88 6.12 -4.47
C PRO A 23 -31.06 7.65 -4.62
N ARG A 24 -32.32 8.10 -4.76
CA ARG A 24 -32.71 9.51 -5.01
C ARG A 24 -32.19 10.57 -4.02
N ARG A 25 -31.58 10.21 -2.92
CA ARG A 25 -31.06 11.14 -1.90
C ARG A 25 -29.75 11.85 -2.25
N TYR A 26 -29.12 11.58 -3.38
CA TYR A 26 -27.82 12.15 -3.76
C TYR A 26 -27.85 13.02 -5.02
N GLN A 27 -29.03 13.47 -5.46
CA GLN A 27 -29.15 14.25 -6.72
C GLN A 27 -28.96 15.77 -6.58
N THR A 28 -28.58 16.31 -5.41
CA THR A 28 -28.37 17.73 -5.26
C THR A 28 -26.88 18.08 -5.28
N VAL A 29 -26.28 18.08 -6.45
CA VAL A 29 -24.99 18.74 -6.67
C VAL A 29 -25.25 20.20 -7.01
N LYS A 30 -25.13 21.10 -6.03
CA LYS A 30 -25.14 22.54 -6.28
C LYS A 30 -23.92 22.92 -7.12
N ARG A 31 -24.20 23.55 -8.25
CA ARG A 31 -23.26 24.16 -9.20
C ARG A 31 -22.38 25.16 -8.44
N MET A 32 -21.14 24.81 -8.09
CA MET A 32 -20.17 25.74 -7.53
C MET A 32 -19.66 26.64 -8.65
N ARG A 33 -19.86 27.96 -8.49
CA ARG A 33 -19.25 28.99 -9.33
C ARG A 33 -17.73 28.92 -9.15
N LYS A 34 -17.01 29.01 -10.27
CA LYS A 34 -15.55 29.22 -10.28
C LYS A 34 -15.24 30.53 -9.57
N GLN A 35 -14.73 30.47 -8.35
CA GLN A 35 -14.05 31.61 -7.73
C GLN A 35 -12.56 31.41 -7.96
N SER A 36 -11.94 32.35 -8.66
CA SER A 36 -10.49 32.44 -8.77
C SER A 36 -9.94 32.82 -7.39
N VAL A 37 -9.22 31.88 -6.76
CA VAL A 37 -8.47 32.16 -5.54
C VAL A 37 -7.11 32.69 -5.96
N THR A 38 -6.92 34.01 -5.80
CA THR A 38 -5.60 34.64 -5.91
C THR A 38 -4.82 34.26 -4.65
N LEU A 39 -3.82 33.42 -4.77
CA LEU A 39 -2.91 33.11 -3.66
C LEU A 39 -2.02 34.32 -3.38
N PRO A 40 -1.86 34.80 -2.13
CA PRO A 40 -0.92 35.83 -1.81
C PRO A 40 0.51 35.38 -2.09
N CYS A 41 1.29 36.28 -2.67
CA CYS A 41 2.71 36.11 -2.93
C CYS A 41 3.46 35.89 -1.60
N LEU A 42 3.90 34.69 -1.33
CA LEU A 42 4.73 34.32 -0.17
C LEU A 42 6.16 34.82 -0.42
N LYS A 43 6.45 36.07 -0.07
CA LYS A 43 7.79 36.64 -0.20
C LYS A 43 8.75 36.32 0.94
N ASP A 44 8.28 35.71 2.04
CA ASP A 44 9.08 35.50 3.26
C ASP A 44 8.97 34.11 3.85
N VAL A 45 9.25 33.06 3.07
CA VAL A 45 9.45 31.73 3.62
C VAL A 45 10.95 31.45 3.71
N GLN A 46 11.52 31.53 4.91
CA GLN A 46 12.89 31.08 5.20
C GLN A 46 12.96 29.55 5.10
N TRP A 47 13.45 29.03 3.98
CA TRP A 47 13.63 27.60 3.69
C TRP A 47 14.85 26.96 4.39
N GLY A 48 15.43 27.61 5.42
CA GLY A 48 16.71 27.25 6.00
C GLY A 48 16.75 26.08 6.99
N LYS A 49 15.68 25.35 7.30
CA LYS A 49 15.68 24.37 8.39
C LYS A 49 15.13 22.96 8.09
N PHE A 50 14.97 22.55 6.85
CA PHE A 50 14.51 21.18 6.50
C PHE A 50 15.53 20.35 5.72
N MET A 51 16.83 20.50 5.99
CA MET A 51 17.82 19.58 5.46
C MET A 51 18.49 18.82 6.61
N THR A 52 17.85 17.76 7.07
CA THR A 52 18.52 16.75 7.89
C THR A 52 18.47 15.40 7.16
N ALA A 53 19.67 14.89 6.87
CA ALA A 53 20.00 13.54 6.44
C ALA A 53 19.59 13.16 5.00
N ILE A 54 20.30 13.70 4.03
CA ILE A 54 20.51 13.03 2.74
C ILE A 54 21.71 12.09 2.90
N SER A 55 21.50 10.82 2.60
CA SER A 55 22.58 9.81 2.56
C SER A 55 23.75 10.31 1.71
N SER A 56 24.96 10.02 2.14
CA SER A 56 26.21 10.39 1.49
C SER A 56 26.23 9.98 0.02
N GLY A 57 26.06 10.92 -0.90
CA GLY A 57 26.17 10.71 -2.34
C GLY A 57 25.22 11.52 -3.22
N ALA A 58 24.10 12.00 -2.70
CA ALA A 58 23.19 12.81 -3.49
C ALA A 58 23.69 14.27 -3.59
N LYS A 59 23.94 14.73 -4.81
CA LYS A 59 24.26 16.15 -5.06
C LYS A 59 22.99 16.97 -4.92
N PRO A 60 22.99 18.09 -4.15
CA PRO A 60 21.84 18.97 -4.08
C PRO A 60 21.54 19.57 -5.46
N VAL A 61 20.28 19.52 -5.89
CA VAL A 61 19.81 20.14 -7.11
C VAL A 61 19.08 21.43 -6.73
N LEU A 62 19.58 22.57 -7.17
CA LEU A 62 18.90 23.85 -7.03
C LEU A 62 17.90 23.99 -8.18
N VAL A 63 16.62 24.02 -7.86
CA VAL A 63 15.55 24.28 -8.84
C VAL A 63 15.08 25.72 -8.68
N THR A 64 15.33 26.55 -9.72
CA THR A 64 14.82 27.91 -9.81
C THR A 64 13.73 27.94 -10.87
N GLY A 65 12.49 28.21 -10.48
CA GLY A 65 11.38 28.39 -11.43
C GLY A 65 11.27 29.84 -11.87
N SER A 66 11.41 30.11 -13.14
CA SER A 66 11.28 31.46 -13.71
C SER A 66 10.20 31.59 -14.77
N GLN A 67 9.69 30.49 -15.30
CA GLN A 67 8.68 30.46 -16.36
C GLN A 67 7.56 29.46 -16.04
N PRO A 68 6.33 29.69 -16.50
CA PRO A 68 5.26 28.69 -16.41
C PRO A 68 5.67 27.42 -17.13
N LEU A 69 5.48 26.28 -16.46
CA LEU A 69 5.73 24.98 -17.07
C LEU A 69 4.63 24.68 -18.09
N SER A 70 5.01 24.27 -19.29
CA SER A 70 4.11 23.80 -20.35
C SER A 70 4.68 22.55 -20.97
N GLY A 71 3.81 21.61 -21.38
CA GLY A 71 4.23 20.36 -22.00
C GLY A 71 3.44 19.18 -21.47
N GLN A 72 3.82 17.99 -21.97
CA GLN A 72 3.26 16.71 -21.57
C GLN A 72 4.37 15.84 -20.97
N VAL A 73 4.09 15.22 -19.84
CA VAL A 73 5.02 14.29 -19.19
C VAL A 73 4.34 12.94 -18.95
N THR A 74 5.10 11.86 -19.11
CA THR A 74 4.68 10.54 -18.67
C THR A 74 5.22 10.32 -17.28
N VAL A 75 4.32 10.04 -16.33
CA VAL A 75 4.70 9.77 -14.94
C VAL A 75 4.89 8.27 -14.72
N PRO A 76 5.80 7.86 -13.79
CA PRO A 76 5.89 6.47 -13.36
C PRO A 76 4.57 5.97 -12.76
N SER A 77 4.37 4.66 -12.79
CA SER A 77 3.21 4.03 -12.17
C SER A 77 3.20 4.20 -10.64
N ASP A 78 2.00 4.18 -10.06
CA ASP A 78 1.84 4.33 -8.62
C ASP A 78 2.35 3.09 -7.87
N LYS A 79 3.17 3.30 -6.86
CA LYS A 79 3.76 2.25 -6.03
C LYS A 79 2.71 1.44 -5.29
N SER A 80 1.76 2.11 -4.67
CA SER A 80 0.73 1.45 -3.86
C SER A 80 -0.24 0.63 -4.69
N MET A 81 -0.54 1.09 -5.90
CA MET A 81 -1.35 0.32 -6.86
C MET A 81 -0.59 -0.90 -7.36
N SER A 82 0.71 -0.77 -7.65
CA SER A 82 1.55 -1.88 -8.10
C SER A 82 1.64 -2.99 -7.04
N HIS A 83 1.87 -2.66 -5.76
CA HIS A 83 1.81 -3.65 -4.68
C HIS A 83 0.48 -4.42 -4.68
N ARG A 84 -0.64 -3.68 -4.71
CA ARG A 84 -1.98 -4.28 -4.66
C ARG A 84 -2.30 -5.10 -5.90
N ALA A 85 -1.84 -4.68 -7.07
CA ALA A 85 -2.04 -5.43 -8.32
C ALA A 85 -1.44 -6.83 -8.22
N PHE A 86 -0.18 -6.95 -7.77
CA PHE A 86 0.46 -8.25 -7.56
C PHE A 86 -0.25 -9.08 -6.49
N MET A 87 -0.63 -8.48 -5.37
CA MET A 87 -1.33 -9.16 -4.28
C MET A 87 -2.70 -9.69 -4.71
N LEU A 88 -3.53 -8.85 -5.35
CA LEU A 88 -4.87 -9.24 -5.79
C LEU A 88 -4.83 -10.26 -6.93
N ALA A 89 -3.87 -10.11 -7.87
CA ALA A 89 -3.67 -11.08 -8.93
C ALA A 89 -3.23 -12.45 -8.36
N SER A 90 -2.43 -12.47 -7.28
CA SER A 90 -2.03 -13.71 -6.60
C SER A 90 -3.18 -14.41 -5.88
N LEU A 91 -4.20 -13.66 -5.46
CA LEU A 91 -5.43 -14.20 -4.86
C LEU A 91 -6.49 -14.60 -5.90
N ALA A 92 -6.36 -14.16 -7.13
CA ALA A 92 -7.30 -14.52 -8.19
C ALA A 92 -7.09 -15.98 -8.63
N LEU A 93 -8.13 -16.58 -9.18
CA LEU A 93 -8.02 -17.84 -9.93
C LEU A 93 -7.78 -17.52 -11.41
N GLY A 94 -6.92 -18.32 -12.04
CA GLY A 94 -6.54 -18.11 -13.44
C GLY A 94 -5.42 -17.08 -13.61
N GLU A 95 -5.25 -16.60 -14.84
CA GLU A 95 -4.18 -15.69 -15.21
C GLU A 95 -4.64 -14.24 -15.23
N SER A 96 -3.85 -13.37 -14.64
CA SER A 96 -4.01 -11.92 -14.66
C SER A 96 -2.81 -11.27 -15.34
N ARG A 97 -3.04 -10.22 -16.14
CA ARG A 97 -1.98 -9.41 -16.74
C ARG A 97 -1.90 -8.06 -16.03
N ILE A 98 -0.73 -7.76 -15.48
CA ILE A 98 -0.44 -6.46 -14.86
C ILE A 98 0.40 -5.65 -15.84
N ARG A 99 -0.15 -4.55 -16.33
CA ARG A 99 0.51 -3.65 -17.26
C ARG A 99 1.16 -2.49 -16.53
N ASN A 100 2.35 -2.11 -16.99
CA ASN A 100 3.04 -0.92 -16.50
C ASN A 100 3.16 -0.89 -14.95
N ALA A 101 3.50 -2.01 -14.31
CA ALA A 101 3.79 -2.02 -12.88
C ALA A 101 5.04 -1.18 -12.60
N LEU A 102 5.06 -0.50 -11.43
CA LEU A 102 6.23 0.26 -11.04
C LEU A 102 7.43 -0.68 -10.86
N ASP A 103 8.50 -0.40 -11.56
CA ASP A 103 9.81 -1.06 -11.35
C ASP A 103 10.54 -0.37 -10.21
N ALA A 104 10.37 -0.89 -9.00
CA ALA A 104 11.00 -0.40 -7.78
C ALA A 104 11.26 -1.57 -6.83
N GLU A 105 12.33 -1.48 -6.05
CA GLU A 105 12.76 -2.52 -5.09
C GLU A 105 11.63 -2.94 -4.13
N ASP A 106 10.87 -1.97 -3.63
CA ASP A 106 9.72 -2.25 -2.75
C ASP A 106 8.67 -3.15 -3.43
N VAL A 107 8.37 -2.90 -4.72
CA VAL A 107 7.40 -3.67 -5.50
C VAL A 107 7.97 -5.05 -5.85
N ALA A 108 9.26 -5.10 -6.19
CA ALA A 108 9.97 -6.36 -6.44
C ALA A 108 9.95 -7.27 -5.21
N ALA A 109 10.21 -6.74 -4.01
CA ALA A 109 10.11 -7.50 -2.76
C ALA A 109 8.69 -8.08 -2.54
N THR A 110 7.65 -7.31 -2.84
CA THR A 110 6.27 -7.81 -2.78
C THR A 110 6.00 -8.92 -3.79
N ARG A 111 6.47 -8.75 -5.02
CA ARG A 111 6.35 -9.79 -6.06
C ARG A 111 7.03 -11.08 -5.63
N GLN A 112 8.26 -10.99 -5.10
CA GLN A 112 8.99 -12.15 -4.57
C GLN A 112 8.24 -12.84 -3.43
N ALA A 113 7.67 -12.05 -2.51
CA ALA A 113 6.85 -12.59 -1.43
C ALA A 113 5.61 -13.34 -1.97
N MET A 114 4.92 -12.83 -2.99
CA MET A 114 3.79 -13.53 -3.61
C MET A 114 4.22 -14.83 -4.30
N MET A 115 5.40 -14.83 -4.94
CA MET A 115 5.97 -16.06 -5.53
C MET A 115 6.30 -17.09 -4.45
N ALA A 116 6.92 -16.69 -3.34
CA ALA A 116 7.20 -17.57 -2.21
C ALA A 116 5.93 -18.14 -1.58
N LEU A 117 4.83 -17.39 -1.62
CA LEU A 117 3.50 -17.85 -1.17
C LEU A 117 2.76 -18.71 -2.21
N GLY A 118 3.36 -18.98 -3.37
CA GLY A 118 2.90 -19.95 -4.35
C GLY A 118 2.30 -19.39 -5.64
N ALA A 119 2.19 -18.09 -5.80
CA ALA A 119 1.76 -17.50 -7.06
C ALA A 119 2.85 -17.68 -8.14
N ASN A 120 2.45 -18.00 -9.38
CA ASN A 120 3.39 -18.02 -10.49
C ASN A 120 3.38 -16.65 -11.17
N ILE A 121 4.52 -15.96 -11.14
CA ILE A 121 4.65 -14.59 -11.68
C ILE A 121 5.81 -14.56 -12.66
N THR A 122 5.51 -14.26 -13.92
CA THR A 122 6.49 -14.21 -15.02
C THR A 122 6.44 -12.87 -15.73
N ALA A 123 7.60 -12.40 -16.20
CA ALA A 123 7.68 -11.22 -17.04
C ALA A 123 7.21 -11.55 -18.47
N ASP A 124 6.49 -10.64 -19.10
CA ASP A 124 6.08 -10.69 -20.51
C ASP A 124 6.28 -9.31 -21.13
N GLY A 125 7.51 -9.06 -21.63
CA GLY A 125 7.97 -7.73 -22.04
C GLY A 125 7.96 -6.77 -20.86
N ASP A 126 7.23 -5.67 -20.98
CA ASP A 126 7.04 -4.66 -19.93
C ASP A 126 5.89 -5.00 -18.97
N ASP A 127 5.16 -6.08 -19.23
CA ASP A 127 4.03 -6.56 -18.44
C ASP A 127 4.45 -7.72 -17.53
N TRP A 128 3.57 -8.07 -16.61
CA TRP A 128 3.68 -9.24 -15.74
C TRP A 128 2.44 -10.13 -15.90
N LEU A 129 2.68 -11.43 -16.09
CA LEU A 129 1.64 -12.46 -16.01
C LEU A 129 1.67 -13.09 -14.62
N VAL A 130 0.51 -13.16 -14.00
CA VAL A 130 0.32 -13.70 -12.67
C VAL A 130 -0.74 -14.78 -12.70
N SER A 131 -0.34 -16.03 -12.44
CA SER A 131 -1.27 -17.12 -12.17
C SER A 131 -1.40 -17.25 -10.66
N GLY A 132 -2.56 -16.82 -10.15
CA GLY A 132 -2.83 -16.78 -8.72
C GLY A 132 -3.28 -18.15 -8.19
N VAL A 133 -3.23 -18.29 -6.86
CA VAL A 133 -3.54 -19.54 -6.15
C VAL A 133 -4.98 -19.60 -5.62
N GLY A 134 -5.69 -18.48 -5.66
CA GLY A 134 -7.00 -18.34 -5.02
C GLY A 134 -6.92 -17.96 -3.54
N VAL A 135 -8.02 -17.43 -3.02
CA VAL A 135 -8.14 -17.03 -1.62
C VAL A 135 -8.01 -18.24 -0.69
N GLY A 136 -7.18 -18.12 0.34
CA GLY A 136 -6.97 -19.18 1.34
C GLY A 136 -5.99 -20.30 0.89
N ASN A 137 -5.46 -20.24 -0.33
CA ASN A 137 -4.60 -21.28 -0.88
C ASN A 137 -3.11 -20.89 -0.94
N PHE A 138 -2.70 -19.87 -0.23
CA PHE A 138 -1.28 -19.56 -0.09
C PHE A 138 -0.54 -20.74 0.56
N ARG A 139 0.69 -20.99 0.08
CA ARG A 139 1.58 -22.00 0.64
C ARG A 139 2.48 -21.37 1.69
N GLU A 140 2.84 -22.18 2.68
CA GLU A 140 3.86 -21.81 3.65
C GLU A 140 5.21 -21.60 2.92
N PRO A 141 5.87 -20.45 3.11
CA PRO A 141 7.12 -20.17 2.42
C PRO A 141 8.29 -20.89 3.10
N ASP A 142 9.18 -21.47 2.30
CA ASP A 142 10.37 -22.20 2.78
C ASP A 142 11.42 -21.28 3.46
N GLN A 143 11.36 -19.99 3.17
CA GLN A 143 12.30 -18.99 3.68
C GLN A 143 11.56 -17.78 4.24
N PRO A 144 12.18 -17.02 5.15
CA PRO A 144 11.61 -15.75 5.59
C PRO A 144 11.32 -14.81 4.42
N LEU A 145 10.17 -14.17 4.45
CA LEU A 145 9.78 -13.16 3.47
C LEU A 145 10.58 -11.88 3.75
N ASP A 146 11.54 -11.58 2.89
CA ASP A 146 12.34 -10.35 3.00
C ASP A 146 11.70 -9.23 2.20
N PHE A 147 11.33 -8.17 2.90
CA PHE A 147 10.71 -6.99 2.31
C PHE A 147 11.66 -5.82 2.11
N GLY A 148 12.97 -5.97 2.42
CA GLY A 148 13.92 -4.86 2.37
C GLY A 148 13.37 -3.67 3.16
N ASN A 149 13.07 -2.55 2.49
CA ASN A 149 12.43 -1.36 3.09
C ASN A 149 10.91 -1.26 2.81
N ALA A 150 10.30 -2.26 2.16
CA ALA A 150 8.92 -2.22 1.69
C ALA A 150 7.89 -2.34 2.83
N GLY A 151 7.72 -1.28 3.60
CA GLY A 151 6.76 -1.24 4.70
C GLY A 151 5.29 -1.40 4.27
N THR A 152 4.93 -1.01 3.05
CA THR A 152 3.59 -1.24 2.48
C THR A 152 3.42 -2.71 2.13
N GLY A 153 4.38 -3.27 1.39
CA GLY A 153 4.37 -4.68 1.01
C GLY A 153 4.22 -5.60 2.23
N SER A 154 5.08 -5.42 3.24
CA SER A 154 5.07 -6.27 4.44
C SER A 154 3.75 -6.23 5.19
N ARG A 155 3.18 -5.03 5.44
CA ARG A 155 1.93 -4.91 6.20
C ARG A 155 0.72 -5.45 5.47
N LEU A 156 0.62 -5.20 4.16
CA LEU A 156 -0.47 -5.75 3.34
C LEU A 156 -0.36 -7.28 3.25
N THR A 157 0.85 -7.83 3.11
CA THR A 157 1.06 -9.28 3.09
C THR A 157 0.69 -9.92 4.43
N MET A 158 0.96 -9.28 5.58
CA MET A 158 0.46 -9.76 6.88
C MET A 158 -1.07 -9.90 6.88
N GLY A 159 -1.78 -8.92 6.32
CA GLY A 159 -3.24 -9.01 6.15
C GLY A 159 -3.67 -10.16 5.27
N LEU A 160 -3.01 -10.34 4.13
CA LEU A 160 -3.33 -11.43 3.19
C LEU A 160 -3.20 -12.82 3.81
N ILE A 161 -2.09 -13.08 4.51
CA ILE A 161 -1.85 -14.41 5.09
C ILE A 161 -2.61 -14.64 6.40
N SER A 162 -3.14 -13.59 7.02
CA SER A 162 -3.92 -13.74 8.27
C SER A 162 -5.16 -14.61 8.11
N SER A 163 -5.70 -14.73 6.90
CA SER A 163 -6.83 -15.59 6.53
C SER A 163 -6.43 -16.92 5.87
N SER A 164 -5.16 -17.30 5.95
CA SER A 164 -4.64 -18.57 5.41
C SER A 164 -3.98 -19.36 6.54
N PRO A 165 -4.18 -20.69 6.67
CA PRO A 165 -3.64 -21.48 7.78
C PRO A 165 -2.15 -21.80 7.59
N ILE A 166 -1.33 -20.78 7.37
CA ILE A 166 0.11 -20.90 7.14
C ILE A 166 0.89 -20.04 8.12
N THR A 167 2.14 -20.41 8.35
CA THR A 167 3.10 -19.62 9.12
C THR A 167 4.11 -18.96 8.18
N ALA A 168 4.32 -17.66 8.32
CA ALA A 168 5.35 -16.95 7.59
C ALA A 168 6.20 -16.09 8.51
N PHE A 169 7.49 -16.04 8.22
CA PHE A 169 8.46 -15.19 8.90
C PHE A 169 8.69 -13.94 8.05
N PHE A 170 8.70 -12.79 8.69
CA PHE A 170 8.89 -11.49 8.05
C PHE A 170 10.19 -10.86 8.50
N THR A 171 10.97 -10.39 7.54
CA THR A 171 12.19 -9.64 7.78
C THR A 171 12.31 -8.47 6.81
N GLY A 172 13.41 -7.74 6.88
CA GLY A 172 13.75 -6.63 6.02
C GLY A 172 15.02 -5.92 6.48
N ASP A 173 15.22 -4.69 6.05
CA ASP A 173 16.38 -3.89 6.41
C ASP A 173 16.29 -3.29 7.84
N ALA A 174 17.35 -2.63 8.26
CA ALA A 174 17.41 -1.98 9.57
C ALA A 174 16.33 -0.89 9.73
N SER A 175 15.97 -0.19 8.67
CA SER A 175 14.90 0.82 8.68
C SER A 175 13.55 0.17 8.90
N LEU A 176 13.23 -0.91 8.19
CA LEU A 176 11.98 -1.65 8.36
C LEU A 176 11.89 -2.31 9.74
N HIS A 177 13.01 -2.85 10.26
CA HIS A 177 13.11 -3.41 11.61
C HIS A 177 12.84 -2.39 12.72
N SER A 178 13.11 -1.10 12.47
CA SER A 178 12.83 -0.03 13.44
C SER A 178 11.35 0.32 13.56
N ARG A 179 10.54 -0.03 12.53
CA ARG A 179 9.13 0.37 12.44
C ARG A 179 8.22 -0.57 13.23
N PRO A 180 7.31 -0.05 14.07
CA PRO A 180 6.34 -0.89 14.78
C PRO A 180 5.27 -1.43 13.81
N MET A 181 4.92 -2.71 13.96
CA MET A 181 3.86 -3.40 13.19
C MET A 181 2.58 -3.60 14.01
N GLY A 182 2.57 -3.18 15.27
CA GLY A 182 1.46 -3.40 16.21
C GLY A 182 0.11 -2.86 15.73
N ARG A 183 0.09 -1.80 14.89
CA ARG A 183 -1.17 -1.26 14.32
C ARG A 183 -1.86 -2.25 13.37
N VAL A 184 -1.11 -3.18 12.79
CA VAL A 184 -1.63 -4.25 11.93
C VAL A 184 -1.79 -5.53 12.75
N LEU A 185 -0.79 -5.92 13.53
CA LEU A 185 -0.79 -7.17 14.28
C LEU A 185 -1.94 -7.27 15.30
N LYS A 186 -2.26 -6.16 16.00
CA LYS A 186 -3.34 -6.15 16.99
C LYS A 186 -4.72 -6.48 16.41
N PRO A 187 -5.20 -5.82 15.33
CA PRO A 187 -6.46 -6.19 14.72
C PRO A 187 -6.41 -7.59 14.08
N LEU A 188 -5.30 -8.01 13.46
CA LEU A 188 -5.17 -9.36 12.90
C LEU A 188 -5.26 -10.44 13.99
N ALA A 189 -4.73 -10.20 15.19
CA ALA A 189 -4.90 -11.11 16.31
C ALA A 189 -6.37 -11.25 16.75
N ARG A 190 -7.17 -10.20 16.61
CA ARG A 190 -8.62 -10.24 16.93
C ARG A 190 -9.44 -11.05 15.94
N ILE A 191 -8.96 -11.22 14.70
CA ILE A 191 -9.59 -12.10 13.71
C ILE A 191 -9.11 -13.56 13.78
N GLY A 192 -8.19 -13.87 14.70
CA GLY A 192 -7.72 -15.23 14.95
C GLY A 192 -6.28 -15.53 14.53
N ALA A 193 -5.58 -14.60 13.89
CA ALA A 193 -4.17 -14.78 13.59
C ALA A 193 -3.32 -14.69 14.86
N THR A 194 -2.22 -15.47 14.94
CA THR A 194 -1.26 -15.40 16.03
C THR A 194 0.09 -14.87 15.53
N HIS A 195 0.84 -14.22 16.40
CA HIS A 195 2.13 -13.68 16.01
C HIS A 195 3.14 -13.70 17.13
N MET A 196 4.40 -13.78 16.76
CA MET A 196 5.55 -13.63 17.65
C MET A 196 6.46 -12.54 17.05
N ALA A 197 6.75 -11.50 17.81
CA ALA A 197 7.50 -10.35 17.32
C ALA A 197 8.51 -9.87 18.36
N ARG A 198 9.53 -9.12 17.91
CA ARG A 198 10.45 -8.42 18.82
C ARG A 198 9.70 -7.39 19.65
N GLN A 199 10.34 -6.95 20.75
CA GLN A 199 9.82 -5.94 21.65
C GLN A 199 9.30 -4.71 20.87
N GLY A 200 8.08 -4.27 21.20
CA GLY A 200 7.38 -3.19 20.49
C GLY A 200 6.72 -3.62 19.18
N GLY A 201 6.54 -4.93 18.96
CA GLY A 201 5.89 -5.44 17.76
C GLY A 201 6.69 -5.18 16.48
N ARG A 202 8.00 -5.34 16.55
CA ARG A 202 8.93 -5.06 15.44
C ARG A 202 9.38 -6.34 14.74
N MET A 203 9.87 -6.20 13.52
CA MET A 203 10.53 -7.28 12.77
C MET A 203 11.95 -7.57 13.32
N PRO A 204 12.51 -8.79 13.08
CA PRO A 204 11.82 -9.92 12.50
C PRO A 204 10.65 -10.41 13.35
N LEU A 205 9.61 -10.93 12.68
CA LEU A 205 8.44 -11.47 13.33
C LEU A 205 7.92 -12.71 12.59
N ALA A 206 7.19 -13.56 13.29
CA ALA A 206 6.41 -14.64 12.72
C ALA A 206 4.92 -14.29 12.81
N LEU A 207 4.17 -14.65 11.78
CA LEU A 207 2.70 -14.55 11.76
C LEU A 207 2.14 -15.88 11.29
N GLN A 208 1.23 -16.45 12.06
CA GLN A 208 0.43 -17.60 11.70
C GLN A 208 -0.99 -17.13 11.45
N GLY A 209 -1.49 -17.38 10.26
CA GLY A 209 -2.87 -17.08 9.90
C GLY A 209 -3.84 -18.12 10.43
N THR A 210 -5.13 -17.86 10.27
CA THR A 210 -6.21 -18.74 10.73
C THR A 210 -6.99 -19.31 9.55
N HIS A 211 -7.54 -20.51 9.73
CA HIS A 211 -8.47 -21.10 8.78
C HIS A 211 -9.88 -20.51 8.93
N GLU A 212 -10.23 -20.09 10.14
CA GLU A 212 -11.54 -19.55 10.49
C GLU A 212 -11.39 -18.11 10.98
N GLY A 213 -11.35 -17.17 10.03
CA GLY A 213 -11.27 -15.74 10.36
C GLY A 213 -12.56 -15.25 11.02
N LEU A 214 -12.44 -14.59 12.18
CA LEU A 214 -13.57 -14.00 12.87
C LEU A 214 -13.94 -12.63 12.28
N PRO A 215 -15.24 -12.30 12.15
CA PRO A 215 -15.66 -10.97 11.76
C PRO A 215 -15.15 -9.91 12.73
N LEU A 216 -14.67 -8.78 12.20
CA LEU A 216 -14.08 -7.71 12.98
C LEU A 216 -14.72 -6.36 12.66
N THR A 217 -15.25 -5.69 13.71
CA THR A 217 -15.47 -4.24 13.66
C THR A 217 -14.28 -3.56 14.32
N HIS A 218 -13.59 -2.69 13.58
CA HIS A 218 -12.38 -2.04 14.05
C HIS A 218 -12.37 -0.55 13.68
N ASP A 219 -12.22 0.28 14.70
CA ASP A 219 -11.99 1.72 14.55
C ASP A 219 -10.49 1.97 14.52
N LEU A 220 -10.04 2.71 13.50
CA LEU A 220 -8.63 3.04 13.34
C LEU A 220 -8.25 4.18 14.28
N ASP A 221 -7.30 3.94 15.18
CA ASP A 221 -6.73 4.96 16.09
C ASP A 221 -6.10 6.13 15.31
N VAL A 222 -5.60 5.86 14.12
CA VAL A 222 -4.95 6.84 13.24
C VAL A 222 -5.44 6.64 11.81
N ALA A 223 -5.79 7.73 11.13
CA ALA A 223 -6.16 7.69 9.71
C ALA A 223 -4.99 7.18 8.85
N SER A 224 -5.03 5.91 8.47
CA SER A 224 -4.00 5.25 7.68
C SER A 224 -4.63 4.34 6.63
N ALA A 225 -4.49 4.71 5.37
CA ALA A 225 -4.94 3.89 4.24
C ALA A 225 -4.23 2.52 4.22
N GLN A 226 -2.95 2.48 4.61
CA GLN A 226 -2.16 1.25 4.66
C GLN A 226 -2.69 0.27 5.70
N VAL A 227 -2.97 0.74 6.92
CA VAL A 227 -3.53 -0.11 8.00
C VAL A 227 -4.93 -0.58 7.62
N LYS A 228 -5.78 0.33 7.12
CA LYS A 228 -7.13 -0.02 6.63
C LYS A 228 -7.11 -1.10 5.55
N SER A 229 -6.11 -1.08 4.66
CA SER A 229 -6.01 -2.07 3.58
C SER A 229 -5.40 -3.40 4.02
N ALA A 230 -4.74 -3.44 5.19
CA ALA A 230 -4.13 -4.64 5.74
C ALA A 230 -5.10 -5.42 6.66
N ILE A 231 -6.18 -4.80 7.10
CA ILE A 231 -7.27 -5.37 7.91
C ILE A 231 -8.47 -5.68 7.00
#